data_932cd699487a95d8cba585ffd6de2a16
#
_entry.id   932cd699487a95d8cba585ffd6de2a16
#
_cell.length_a   1.000
_cell.length_b   1.000
_cell.length_c   1.000
_cell.angle_alpha   90.00
_cell.angle_beta   90.00
_cell.angle_gamma   90.00
#
_symmetry.space_group_name_H-M   'P 1'
#
loop_
_entity.id
_entity.type
_entity.pdbx_description
1 polymer ?
#
loop_
_entity_poly.entity_id
_entity_poly.type
_entity_poly.pdbx_seq_one_letter_code
_entity_poly.pdbx_strand_id
1 'polypeptide(L)'
;SVSAFLLNRSSDLGPCMYSGIMIDTNNFMSKTGVRTFEAAAFLRRSGADVTRVRKMFREDAAEYKAKADAVSQAEIYRQSFAISVCLSEDVQSPTIIGAQAANELLNIKGVKASFVLTDYQGKIYVSARSIDEVNVQIIMERMGGGGHMSIAATQLEGISMAEAIGSLKSTIDTMIEEGAI
;
A
#
# COMPACT_ATOMS: atom_id res chain seq x y z
N SER A 1 -4.59 -42.53 -4.06
CA SER A 1 -3.81 -42.96 -2.90
C SER A 1 -3.49 -41.75 -2.00
N VAL A 2 -3.51 -41.96 -0.69
CA VAL A 2 -3.32 -40.94 0.34
C VAL A 2 -1.96 -40.25 0.20
N SER A 3 -0.93 -40.95 -0.24
CA SER A 3 0.42 -40.39 -0.47
C SER A 3 0.47 -39.31 -1.57
N ALA A 4 -0.28 -39.49 -2.66
CA ALA A 4 -0.33 -38.52 -3.76
C ALA A 4 -1.06 -37.23 -3.33
N PHE A 5 -2.06 -37.34 -2.44
CA PHE A 5 -2.81 -36.24 -1.90
C PHE A 5 -1.97 -35.41 -0.89
N LEU A 6 -1.14 -36.07 -0.08
CA LEU A 6 -0.23 -35.42 0.86
C LEU A 6 0.94 -34.74 0.13
N LEU A 7 1.45 -35.33 -0.95
CA LEU A 7 2.49 -34.73 -1.79
C LEU A 7 2.00 -33.47 -2.50
N ASN A 8 0.74 -33.44 -2.94
CA ASN A 8 0.14 -32.27 -3.57
C ASN A 8 -0.05 -31.12 -2.54
N ARG A 9 -0.40 -31.40 -1.29
CA ARG A 9 -0.53 -30.39 -0.23
C ARG A 9 0.83 -29.79 0.18
N SER A 10 1.89 -30.60 0.24
CA SER A 10 3.23 -30.09 0.56
C SER A 10 3.82 -29.24 -0.59
N SER A 11 3.46 -29.54 -1.85
CA SER A 11 3.87 -28.74 -3.02
C SER A 11 3.20 -27.36 -3.06
N ASP A 12 2.03 -27.19 -2.45
CA ASP A 12 1.31 -25.94 -2.40
C ASP A 12 1.68 -25.07 -1.20
N LEU A 13 2.10 -25.67 -0.10
CA LEU A 13 2.44 -24.96 1.13
C LEU A 13 3.68 -24.08 0.96
N GLY A 14 4.72 -24.56 0.31
CA GLY A 14 5.94 -23.80 0.05
C GLY A 14 5.72 -22.49 -0.70
N PRO A 15 5.04 -22.50 -1.85
CA PRO A 15 4.65 -21.29 -2.57
C PRO A 15 3.77 -20.34 -1.75
N CYS A 16 2.80 -20.86 -0.98
CA CYS A 16 1.95 -20.04 -0.11
C CYS A 16 2.73 -19.35 1.01
N MET A 17 3.64 -20.05 1.68
CA MET A 17 4.50 -19.46 2.72
C MET A 17 5.45 -18.42 2.11
N TYR A 18 6.03 -18.71 0.95
CA TYR A 18 6.90 -17.77 0.25
C TYR A 18 6.14 -16.50 -0.16
N SER A 19 4.91 -16.64 -0.67
CA SER A 19 4.05 -15.50 -1.00
C SER A 19 3.68 -14.67 0.23
N GLY A 20 3.43 -15.30 1.38
CA GLY A 20 3.21 -14.61 2.65
C GLY A 20 4.41 -13.74 3.05
N ILE A 21 5.63 -14.29 2.97
CA ILE A 21 6.85 -13.50 3.21
C ILE A 21 6.92 -12.30 2.25
N MET A 22 6.64 -12.48 0.96
CA MET A 22 6.69 -11.38 -0.01
C MET A 22 5.67 -10.27 0.31
N ILE A 23 4.45 -10.63 0.73
CA ILE A 23 3.41 -9.66 1.12
C ILE A 23 3.86 -8.87 2.35
N ASP A 24 4.22 -9.57 3.43
CA ASP A 24 4.55 -8.94 4.71
C ASP A 24 5.79 -8.04 4.65
N THR A 25 6.68 -8.33 3.71
CA THR A 25 7.94 -7.62 3.54
C THR A 25 7.96 -6.65 2.35
N ASN A 26 6.81 -6.43 1.72
CA ASN A 26 6.74 -5.65 0.48
C ASN A 26 7.83 -6.07 -0.53
N ASN A 27 7.81 -7.35 -0.93
CA ASN A 27 8.83 -7.93 -1.83
C ASN A 27 10.28 -7.81 -1.30
N PHE A 28 10.48 -8.04 -0.02
CA PHE A 28 11.77 -7.93 0.69
C PHE A 28 12.30 -6.50 0.81
N MET A 29 11.49 -5.49 0.59
CA MET A 29 11.90 -4.08 0.68
C MET A 29 11.74 -3.51 2.10
N SER A 30 10.90 -4.10 2.95
CA SER A 30 10.64 -3.64 4.31
C SER A 30 10.51 -4.80 5.29
N LYS A 31 10.69 -4.53 6.59
CA LYS A 31 10.53 -5.51 7.69
C LYS A 31 11.32 -6.81 7.47
N THR A 32 12.49 -6.73 6.85
CA THR A 32 13.36 -7.87 6.54
C THR A 32 14.60 -7.89 7.42
N GLY A 33 14.96 -9.09 7.86
CA GLY A 33 16.24 -9.38 8.50
C GLY A 33 16.88 -10.62 7.86
N VAL A 34 18.09 -10.97 8.28
CA VAL A 34 18.82 -12.14 7.75
C VAL A 34 17.96 -13.40 7.77
N ARG A 35 17.19 -13.62 8.86
CA ARG A 35 16.31 -14.78 9.00
C ARG A 35 15.20 -14.82 7.94
N THR A 36 14.72 -13.68 7.47
CA THR A 36 13.71 -13.62 6.41
C THR A 36 14.28 -14.17 5.10
N PHE A 37 15.49 -13.77 4.76
CA PHE A 37 16.19 -14.28 3.57
C PHE A 37 16.56 -15.76 3.70
N GLU A 38 16.98 -16.23 4.89
CA GLU A 38 17.25 -17.63 5.17
C GLU A 38 15.98 -18.49 5.01
N ALA A 39 14.83 -18.02 5.53
CA ALA A 39 13.55 -18.69 5.37
C ALA A 39 13.12 -18.76 3.90
N ALA A 40 13.25 -17.66 3.14
CA ALA A 40 12.95 -17.64 1.72
C ALA A 40 13.86 -18.61 0.93
N ALA A 41 15.17 -18.63 1.24
CA ALA A 41 16.13 -19.56 0.64
C ALA A 41 15.81 -21.02 0.99
N PHE A 42 15.40 -21.29 2.22
CA PHE A 42 14.96 -22.63 2.65
C PHE A 42 13.73 -23.07 1.85
N LEU A 43 12.69 -22.23 1.77
CA LEU A 43 11.48 -22.52 1.01
C LEU A 43 11.79 -22.78 -0.48
N ARG A 44 12.70 -21.99 -1.05
CA ARG A 44 13.15 -22.18 -2.44
C ARG A 44 13.85 -23.52 -2.64
N ARG A 45 14.76 -23.90 -1.74
CA ARG A 45 15.43 -25.23 -1.76
C ARG A 45 14.44 -26.37 -1.56
N SER A 46 13.38 -26.13 -0.77
CA SER A 46 12.31 -27.11 -0.52
C SER A 46 11.29 -27.24 -1.67
N GLY A 47 11.53 -26.56 -2.80
CA GLY A 47 10.72 -26.70 -4.00
C GLY A 47 9.66 -25.60 -4.21
N ALA A 48 9.67 -24.51 -3.43
CA ALA A 48 8.78 -23.39 -3.70
C ALA A 48 9.07 -22.80 -5.11
N ASP A 49 8.04 -22.84 -5.96
CA ASP A 49 8.12 -22.28 -7.31
C ASP A 49 7.80 -20.79 -7.32
N VAL A 50 8.86 -19.96 -7.42
CA VAL A 50 8.76 -18.50 -7.48
C VAL A 50 7.96 -18.02 -8.70
N THR A 51 8.01 -18.74 -9.82
CA THR A 51 7.20 -18.38 -11.00
C THR A 51 5.72 -18.56 -10.71
N ARG A 52 5.34 -19.62 -10.00
CA ARG A 52 3.97 -19.83 -9.55
C ARG A 52 3.54 -18.74 -8.56
N VAL A 53 4.39 -18.40 -7.60
CA VAL A 53 4.15 -17.29 -6.67
C VAL A 53 3.92 -15.99 -7.44
N ARG A 54 4.78 -15.64 -8.40
CA ARG A 54 4.60 -14.43 -9.23
C ARG A 54 3.26 -14.42 -9.99
N LYS A 55 2.79 -15.59 -10.45
CA LYS A 55 1.48 -15.69 -11.11
C LYS A 55 0.32 -15.44 -10.16
N MET A 56 0.46 -15.75 -8.85
CA MET A 56 -0.55 -15.48 -7.82
C MET A 56 -0.72 -13.98 -7.54
N PHE A 57 0.31 -13.18 -7.78
CA PHE A 57 0.28 -11.72 -7.62
C PHE A 57 -0.13 -10.94 -8.89
N ARG A 58 -0.61 -11.62 -9.91
CA ARG A 58 -1.15 -10.93 -11.08
C ARG A 58 -2.46 -10.26 -10.71
N GLU A 59 -2.51 -8.98 -10.98
CA GLU A 59 -3.70 -8.16 -10.82
C GLU A 59 -4.60 -8.27 -12.04
N ASP A 60 -5.88 -7.99 -11.86
CA ASP A 60 -6.79 -7.77 -12.98
C ASP A 60 -6.38 -6.53 -13.78
N ALA A 61 -6.67 -6.52 -15.08
CA ALA A 61 -6.27 -5.42 -15.95
C ALA A 61 -6.93 -4.08 -15.56
N ALA A 62 -8.17 -4.11 -15.07
CA ALA A 62 -8.87 -2.91 -14.61
C ALA A 62 -8.24 -2.36 -13.32
N GLU A 63 -7.93 -3.24 -12.36
CA GLU A 63 -7.25 -2.87 -11.12
C GLU A 63 -5.85 -2.30 -11.37
N TYR A 64 -5.07 -2.95 -12.25
CA TYR A 64 -3.75 -2.46 -12.63
C TYR A 64 -3.81 -1.09 -13.29
N LYS A 65 -4.78 -0.86 -14.19
CA LYS A 65 -5.00 0.42 -14.86
C LYS A 65 -5.40 1.50 -13.86
N ALA A 66 -6.38 1.25 -12.98
CA ALA A 66 -6.82 2.19 -11.96
C ALA A 66 -5.66 2.63 -11.05
N LYS A 67 -4.80 1.69 -10.65
CA LYS A 67 -3.58 1.99 -9.89
C LYS A 67 -2.60 2.87 -10.69
N ALA A 68 -2.35 2.53 -11.97
CA ALA A 68 -1.46 3.30 -12.83
C ALA A 68 -1.99 4.72 -13.08
N ASP A 69 -3.29 4.87 -13.28
CA ASP A 69 -3.96 6.17 -13.46
C ASP A 69 -3.82 7.01 -12.18
N ALA A 70 -4.04 6.42 -11.00
CA ALA A 70 -3.85 7.10 -9.73
C ALA A 70 -2.39 7.59 -9.55
N VAL A 71 -1.41 6.77 -9.91
CA VAL A 71 0.01 7.16 -9.85
C VAL A 71 0.32 8.28 -10.85
N SER A 72 -0.20 8.20 -12.08
CA SER A 72 0.09 9.17 -13.14
C SER A 72 -0.53 10.55 -12.89
N GLN A 73 -1.63 10.62 -12.14
CA GLN A 73 -2.33 11.86 -11.79
C GLN A 73 -1.86 12.50 -10.49
N ALA A 74 -0.86 11.91 -9.83
CA ALA A 74 -0.40 12.40 -8.54
C ALA A 74 0.19 13.81 -8.62
N GLU A 75 -0.28 14.69 -7.75
CA GLU A 75 0.31 16.00 -7.51
C GLU A 75 1.44 15.89 -6.48
N ILE A 76 2.58 16.50 -6.75
CA ILE A 76 3.66 16.63 -5.77
C ILE A 76 3.48 17.94 -5.00
N TYR A 77 2.98 17.83 -3.79
CA TYR A 77 2.70 18.94 -2.89
C TYR A 77 3.90 19.22 -1.98
N ARG A 78 4.24 20.51 -1.79
CA ARG A 78 5.38 20.94 -0.96
C ARG A 78 6.68 20.19 -1.30
N GLN A 79 6.87 19.76 -2.54
CA GLN A 79 8.03 19.02 -3.07
C GLN A 79 8.30 17.64 -2.44
N SER A 80 7.53 17.22 -1.43
CA SER A 80 7.80 16.00 -0.67
C SER A 80 6.58 15.11 -0.45
N PHE A 81 5.38 15.60 -0.72
CA PHE A 81 4.13 14.88 -0.46
C PHE A 81 3.43 14.56 -1.78
N ALA A 82 3.27 13.29 -2.11
CA ALA A 82 2.47 12.88 -3.26
C ALA A 82 1.00 12.75 -2.85
N ILE A 83 0.10 13.47 -3.50
CA ILE A 83 -1.34 13.42 -3.26
C ILE A 83 -2.03 13.00 -4.54
N SER A 84 -2.88 11.98 -4.48
CA SER A 84 -3.62 11.49 -5.64
C SER A 84 -5.02 11.03 -5.29
N VAL A 85 -5.82 10.83 -6.31
CA VAL A 85 -7.17 10.25 -6.22
C VAL A 85 -7.17 8.92 -6.97
N CYS A 86 -7.69 7.88 -6.33
CA CYS A 86 -7.97 6.61 -6.97
C CYS A 86 -9.47 6.55 -7.32
N LEU A 87 -9.78 6.45 -8.60
CA LEU A 87 -11.16 6.28 -9.05
C LEU A 87 -11.63 4.87 -8.74
N SER A 88 -12.85 4.76 -8.22
CA SER A 88 -13.43 3.49 -7.76
C SER A 88 -14.26 2.76 -8.84
N GLU A 89 -14.42 3.37 -10.00
CA GLU A 89 -15.19 2.81 -11.11
C GLU A 89 -14.52 1.54 -11.64
N ASP A 90 -15.33 0.50 -11.87
CA ASP A 90 -14.93 -0.78 -12.48
C ASP A 90 -13.89 -1.63 -11.69
N VAL A 91 -13.65 -1.33 -10.41
CA VAL A 91 -12.75 -2.15 -9.57
C VAL A 91 -13.49 -2.75 -8.37
N GLN A 92 -13.14 -3.99 -7.99
CA GLN A 92 -13.80 -4.69 -6.89
C GLN A 92 -13.41 -4.15 -5.51
N SER A 93 -12.17 -3.71 -5.35
CA SER A 93 -11.61 -3.28 -4.07
C SER A 93 -10.86 -1.95 -4.18
N PRO A 94 -11.57 -0.82 -4.42
CA PRO A 94 -10.93 0.47 -4.72
C PRO A 94 -10.00 0.95 -3.60
N THR A 95 -10.36 0.71 -2.34
CA THR A 95 -9.54 1.11 -1.18
C THR A 95 -8.21 0.35 -1.11
N ILE A 96 -8.19 -0.91 -1.55
CA ILE A 96 -6.95 -1.69 -1.66
C ILE A 96 -6.07 -1.13 -2.77
N ILE A 97 -6.66 -0.82 -3.93
CA ILE A 97 -5.95 -0.22 -5.06
C ILE A 97 -5.38 1.15 -4.66
N GLY A 98 -6.14 1.99 -3.96
CA GLY A 98 -5.65 3.25 -3.43
C GLY A 98 -4.46 3.08 -2.47
N ALA A 99 -4.50 2.08 -1.60
CA ALA A 99 -3.38 1.77 -0.71
C ALA A 99 -2.14 1.26 -1.47
N GLN A 100 -2.33 0.48 -2.53
CA GLN A 100 -1.24 0.04 -3.41
C GLN A 100 -0.65 1.21 -4.20
N ALA A 101 -1.47 2.10 -4.75
CA ALA A 101 -1.03 3.31 -5.42
C ALA A 101 -0.22 4.22 -4.47
N ALA A 102 -0.64 4.33 -3.20
CA ALA A 102 0.13 5.07 -2.21
C ALA A 102 1.54 4.47 -1.98
N ASN A 103 1.68 3.14 -1.96
CA ASN A 103 2.99 2.50 -1.91
C ASN A 103 3.84 2.78 -3.16
N GLU A 104 3.23 2.73 -4.36
CA GLU A 104 3.94 3.01 -5.61
C GLU A 104 4.46 4.45 -5.69
N LEU A 105 3.70 5.42 -5.19
CA LEU A 105 4.10 6.84 -5.17
C LEU A 105 5.38 7.09 -4.35
N LEU A 106 5.69 6.25 -3.37
CA LEU A 106 6.93 6.34 -2.60
C LEU A 106 8.19 5.98 -3.41
N ASN A 107 8.04 5.36 -4.59
CA ASN A 107 9.15 5.09 -5.49
C ASN A 107 9.58 6.34 -6.29
N ILE A 108 8.84 7.44 -6.20
CA ILE A 108 9.17 8.70 -6.87
C ILE A 108 10.25 9.42 -6.07
N LYS A 109 11.36 9.75 -6.72
CA LYS A 109 12.48 10.47 -6.08
C LYS A 109 12.00 11.79 -5.46
N GLY A 110 12.29 11.99 -4.17
CA GLY A 110 11.95 13.19 -3.41
C GLY A 110 10.61 13.10 -2.68
N VAL A 111 9.78 12.10 -2.97
CA VAL A 111 8.55 11.86 -2.20
C VAL A 111 8.90 11.20 -0.88
N LYS A 112 8.50 11.83 0.22
CA LYS A 112 8.71 11.36 1.60
C LYS A 112 7.46 10.72 2.18
N ALA A 113 6.29 11.19 1.75
CA ALA A 113 5.01 10.59 2.11
C ALA A 113 4.02 10.70 0.95
N SER A 114 3.10 9.78 0.88
CA SER A 114 2.07 9.70 -0.15
C SER A 114 0.69 9.52 0.48
N PHE A 115 -0.30 10.14 -0.15
CA PHE A 115 -1.70 10.11 0.25
C PHE A 115 -2.56 9.84 -0.97
N VAL A 116 -3.33 8.76 -0.93
CA VAL A 116 -4.29 8.44 -1.99
C VAL A 116 -5.69 8.42 -1.42
N LEU A 117 -6.54 9.27 -1.98
CA LEU A 117 -7.94 9.41 -1.62
C LEU A 117 -8.79 8.54 -2.55
N THR A 118 -9.72 7.80 -1.98
CA THR A 118 -10.61 6.91 -2.73
C THR A 118 -12.05 7.13 -2.27
N ASP A 119 -12.93 7.56 -3.17
CA ASP A 119 -14.37 7.61 -2.90
C ASP A 119 -14.95 6.20 -3.06
N TYR A 120 -15.50 5.66 -2.01
CA TYR A 120 -16.13 4.35 -2.02
C TYR A 120 -17.26 4.27 -1.01
N GLN A 121 -18.45 3.85 -1.46
CA GLN A 121 -19.67 3.69 -0.64
C GLN A 121 -20.05 4.94 0.16
N GLY A 122 -19.90 6.14 -0.45
CA GLY A 122 -20.26 7.41 0.17
C GLY A 122 -19.29 7.92 1.24
N LYS A 123 -18.09 7.35 1.30
CA LYS A 123 -17.00 7.77 2.19
C LYS A 123 -15.72 7.97 1.38
N ILE A 124 -14.90 8.90 1.82
CA ILE A 124 -13.56 9.09 1.27
C ILE A 124 -12.56 8.42 2.19
N TYR A 125 -11.91 7.40 1.68
CA TYR A 125 -10.82 6.70 2.35
C TYR A 125 -9.50 7.37 1.96
N VAL A 126 -8.69 7.72 2.93
CA VAL A 126 -7.35 8.26 2.71
C VAL A 126 -6.33 7.23 3.16
N SER A 127 -5.56 6.71 2.21
CA SER A 127 -4.43 5.81 2.48
C SER A 127 -3.15 6.63 2.53
N ALA A 128 -2.46 6.63 3.67
CA ALA A 128 -1.21 7.36 3.89
C ALA A 128 -0.03 6.39 4.05
N ARG A 129 1.09 6.69 3.40
CA ARG A 129 2.32 5.89 3.43
C ARG A 129 3.54 6.79 3.54
N SER A 130 4.61 6.27 4.18
CA SER A 130 5.94 6.90 4.21
C SER A 130 7.05 5.85 4.33
N ILE A 131 8.30 6.31 4.12
CA ILE A 131 9.51 5.49 4.33
C ILE A 131 10.33 6.18 5.42
N ASP A 132 9.87 6.06 6.69
CA ASP A 132 10.52 6.56 7.92
C ASP A 132 10.84 8.08 7.99
N GLU A 133 10.63 8.84 6.91
CA GLU A 133 10.96 10.28 6.86
C GLU A 133 9.86 11.17 7.42
N VAL A 134 8.61 10.71 7.33
CA VAL A 134 7.42 11.44 7.81
C VAL A 134 6.54 10.49 8.61
N ASN A 135 6.13 10.92 9.81
CA ASN A 135 5.14 10.17 10.58
C ASN A 135 3.72 10.44 10.06
N VAL A 136 3.23 9.56 9.15
CA VAL A 136 1.89 9.70 8.59
C VAL A 136 0.78 9.37 9.59
N GLN A 137 1.08 8.68 10.69
CA GLN A 137 0.11 8.39 11.75
C GLN A 137 -0.44 9.69 12.32
N ILE A 138 0.42 10.62 12.72
CA ILE A 138 -0.01 11.87 13.36
C ILE A 138 -0.79 12.78 12.40
N ILE A 139 -0.52 12.70 11.08
CA ILE A 139 -1.31 13.41 10.08
C ILE A 139 -2.72 12.82 10.01
N MET A 140 -2.82 11.49 9.94
CA MET A 140 -4.13 10.84 9.89
C MET A 140 -4.92 10.96 11.19
N GLU A 141 -4.26 10.96 12.35
CA GLU A 141 -4.91 11.21 13.66
C GLU A 141 -5.56 12.60 13.72
N ARG A 142 -4.90 13.64 13.18
CA ARG A 142 -5.51 14.99 13.06
C ARG A 142 -6.72 15.03 12.15
N MET A 143 -6.82 14.09 11.22
CA MET A 143 -7.97 13.93 10.34
C MET A 143 -9.00 12.90 10.85
N GLY A 144 -8.89 12.48 12.12
CA GLY A 144 -9.83 11.54 12.75
C GLY A 144 -9.57 10.06 12.43
N GLY A 145 -8.42 9.74 11.87
CA GLY A 145 -7.98 8.37 11.57
C GLY A 145 -6.91 7.86 12.52
N GLY A 146 -5.99 7.05 12.01
CA GLY A 146 -4.87 6.49 12.77
C GLY A 146 -4.07 5.47 11.98
N GLY A 147 -3.18 4.77 12.69
CA GLY A 147 -2.34 3.74 12.08
C GLY A 147 -1.01 3.60 12.80
N HIS A 148 0.06 3.47 12.01
CA HIS A 148 1.44 3.44 12.46
C HIS A 148 2.25 4.53 11.75
N MET A 149 3.48 4.76 12.21
CA MET A 149 4.37 5.78 11.70
C MET A 149 4.47 5.83 10.15
N SER A 150 4.59 4.68 9.50
CA SER A 150 4.78 4.58 8.04
C SER A 150 3.53 4.14 7.26
N ILE A 151 2.46 3.71 7.94
CA ILE A 151 1.21 3.21 7.35
C ILE A 151 0.05 3.68 8.21
N ALA A 152 -0.76 4.59 7.68
CA ALA A 152 -1.93 5.11 8.36
C ALA A 152 -3.08 5.34 7.39
N ALA A 153 -4.28 5.56 7.91
CA ALA A 153 -5.46 5.84 7.10
C ALA A 153 -6.50 6.64 7.89
N THR A 154 -7.39 7.31 7.16
CA THR A 154 -8.62 7.88 7.73
C THR A 154 -9.80 7.64 6.81
N GLN A 155 -11.01 7.80 7.34
CA GLN A 155 -12.27 7.77 6.61
C GLN A 155 -13.01 9.07 6.87
N LEU A 156 -13.41 9.76 5.82
CA LEU A 156 -14.11 11.04 5.88
C LEU A 156 -15.50 10.86 5.32
N GLU A 157 -16.51 11.38 6.01
CA GLU A 157 -17.92 11.29 5.64
C GLU A 157 -18.53 12.68 5.47
N GLY A 158 -19.49 12.80 4.56
CA GLY A 158 -20.26 14.03 4.39
C GLY A 158 -19.49 15.20 3.76
N ILE A 159 -18.35 14.96 3.15
CA ILE A 159 -17.56 15.98 2.45
C ILE A 159 -17.24 15.53 1.02
N SER A 160 -17.00 16.49 0.15
CA SER A 160 -16.57 16.24 -1.23
C SER A 160 -15.09 15.86 -1.31
N MET A 161 -14.68 15.25 -2.42
CA MET A 161 -13.28 14.94 -2.69
C MET A 161 -12.38 16.19 -2.64
N ALA A 162 -12.86 17.31 -3.17
CA ALA A 162 -12.13 18.58 -3.14
C ALA A 162 -11.91 19.10 -1.70
N GLU A 163 -12.92 18.99 -0.85
CA GLU A 163 -12.83 19.37 0.57
C GLU A 163 -11.88 18.42 1.31
N ALA A 164 -11.92 17.13 1.02
CA ALA A 164 -10.99 16.16 1.62
C ALA A 164 -9.53 16.46 1.26
N ILE A 165 -9.24 16.75 -0.01
CA ILE A 165 -7.90 17.16 -0.46
C ILE A 165 -7.50 18.48 0.20
N GLY A 166 -8.41 19.47 0.28
CA GLY A 166 -8.15 20.75 0.94
C GLY A 166 -7.83 20.58 2.43
N SER A 167 -8.58 19.73 3.13
CA SER A 167 -8.36 19.41 4.55
C SER A 167 -7.01 18.72 4.75
N LEU A 168 -6.64 17.77 3.90
CA LEU A 168 -5.34 17.10 3.95
C LEU A 168 -4.20 18.11 3.76
N LYS A 169 -4.26 18.95 2.73
CA LYS A 169 -3.25 19.98 2.45
C LYS A 169 -3.11 20.97 3.62
N SER A 170 -4.23 21.44 4.16
CA SER A 170 -4.23 22.35 5.33
C SER A 170 -3.63 21.69 6.56
N THR A 171 -3.92 20.39 6.80
CA THR A 171 -3.33 19.65 7.91
C THR A 171 -1.81 19.53 7.75
N ILE A 172 -1.33 19.20 6.54
CA ILE A 172 0.11 19.12 6.23
C ILE A 172 0.77 20.49 6.47
N ASP A 173 0.18 21.58 5.96
CA ASP A 173 0.74 22.92 6.09
C ASP A 173 0.84 23.35 7.56
N THR A 174 -0.22 23.17 8.34
CA THR A 174 -0.21 23.46 9.77
C THR A 174 0.89 22.68 10.50
N MET A 175 1.05 21.40 10.17
CA MET A 175 2.06 20.54 10.83
C MET A 175 3.50 20.91 10.44
N ILE A 176 3.72 21.39 9.22
CA ILE A 176 5.02 21.94 8.80
C ILE A 176 5.31 23.23 9.56
N GLU A 177 4.34 24.13 9.68
CA GLU A 177 4.49 25.41 10.43
C GLU A 177 4.76 25.18 11.91
N GLU A 178 4.18 24.14 12.49
CA GLU A 178 4.44 23.72 13.88
C GLU A 178 5.78 22.98 14.06
N GLY A 179 6.45 22.59 12.98
CA GLY A 179 7.67 21.77 13.01
C GLY A 179 7.41 20.33 13.47
N ALA A 180 6.19 19.83 13.28
CA ALA A 180 5.78 18.49 13.67
C ALA A 180 6.14 17.41 12.60
N ILE A 181 6.33 17.84 11.35
CA ILE A 181 6.74 17.00 10.20
C ILE A 181 7.72 17.76 9.30
#